data_56b643a88f4a279257ac5aabc22864d8
#
_entry.id   56b643a88f4a279257ac5aabc22864d8
#
_cell.length_a   1.000
_cell.length_b   1.000
_cell.length_c   1.000
_cell.angle_alpha   90.00
_cell.angle_beta   90.00
_cell.angle_gamma   90.00
#
_symmetry.space_group_name_H-M   'P 1'
#
loop_
_entity.id
_entity.type
_entity.pdbx_description
1 polymer ?
#
loop_
_entity_poly.entity_id
_entity_poly.type
_entity_poly.pdbx_seq_one_letter_code
_entity_poly.pdbx_strand_id
1 'polypeptide(L)'
;GAGLELKIEKALYELIKRPYRMSTQGGRIENFLLYKDGKGKEVTALDSLCGGQLTVSLEVINTSPNILIIGGGHVGKSLSFVCDSIGWTYSIFDVREEFSNKERFPKAEEIYTSSISEFLGSEDQKSLSRFSDIFLLGHDWSLDQEILIGILSKIDSNQRPRVGCIGSKTKWSAFREA
;
A
#
# COMPACT_ATOMS: atom_id res chain seq x y z
N GLY A 1 10.85 26.01 16.78
CA GLY A 1 10.52 26.95 16.17
C GLY A 1 10.25 27.40 14.76
N ALA A 2 10.33 28.60 14.43
CA ALA A 2 10.37 29.34 13.16
C ALA A 2 9.72 28.72 11.89
N GLY A 3 8.75 27.81 12.05
CA GLY A 3 8.07 27.13 10.93
C GLY A 3 8.92 26.09 10.19
N LEU A 4 10.07 25.72 10.72
CA LEU A 4 10.94 24.68 10.14
C LEU A 4 10.25 23.32 10.14
N GLU A 5 9.62 22.95 11.26
CA GLU A 5 8.88 21.69 11.40
C GLU A 5 7.80 21.58 10.33
N LEU A 6 6.97 22.61 10.16
CA LEU A 6 5.90 22.61 9.15
C LEU A 6 6.42 22.47 7.72
N LYS A 7 7.61 23.07 7.43
CA LYS A 7 8.22 22.93 6.09
C LYS A 7 8.80 21.54 5.86
N ILE A 8 9.40 20.94 6.88
CA ILE A 8 9.89 19.56 6.84
C ILE A 8 8.72 18.59 6.69
N GLU A 9 7.67 18.72 7.48
CA GLU A 9 6.46 17.92 7.40
C GLU A 9 5.83 18.00 6.01
N LYS A 10 5.70 19.21 5.45
CA LYS A 10 5.19 19.40 4.09
C LYS A 10 6.07 18.70 3.04
N ALA A 11 7.40 18.83 3.14
CA ALA A 11 8.32 18.19 2.22
C ALA A 11 8.28 16.65 2.32
N LEU A 12 8.17 16.10 3.53
CA LEU A 12 7.96 14.66 3.77
C LEU A 12 6.63 14.19 3.17
N TYR A 13 5.55 14.95 3.41
CA TYR A 13 4.24 14.60 2.87
C TYR A 13 4.20 14.58 1.34
N GLU A 14 4.89 15.51 0.69
CA GLU A 14 5.05 15.50 -0.76
C GLU A 14 5.87 14.30 -1.27
N LEU A 15 6.87 13.86 -0.51
CA LEU A 15 7.64 12.65 -0.84
C LEU A 15 6.79 11.38 -0.70
N ILE A 16 6.00 11.27 0.36
CA ILE A 16 5.13 10.12 0.63
C ILE A 16 4.00 10.02 -0.41
N LYS A 17 3.46 11.15 -0.85
CA LYS A 17 2.38 11.19 -1.86
C LYS A 17 2.81 10.82 -3.29
N ARG A 18 4.09 10.69 -3.56
CA ARG A 18 4.54 10.29 -4.89
C ARG A 18 4.00 8.92 -5.24
N PRO A 19 3.41 8.73 -6.44
CA PRO A 19 2.94 7.42 -6.88
C PRO A 19 4.08 6.39 -6.77
N TYR A 20 3.77 5.20 -6.27
CA TYR A 20 4.74 4.11 -6.08
C TYR A 20 5.63 3.84 -7.32
N ARG A 21 5.08 4.03 -8.52
CA ARG A 21 5.83 3.88 -9.79
C ARG A 21 6.91 4.95 -10.01
N MET A 22 6.85 6.06 -9.28
CA MET A 22 7.82 7.16 -9.37
C MET A 22 8.72 7.26 -8.13
N SER A 23 8.52 6.40 -7.14
CA SER A 23 9.42 6.30 -6.00
C SER A 23 10.67 5.52 -6.42
N THR A 24 11.47 6.11 -7.29
CA THR A 24 12.88 5.82 -7.23
C THR A 24 13.31 6.10 -5.79
N GLN A 25 13.90 5.13 -5.14
CA GLN A 25 14.62 5.30 -3.89
C GLN A 25 15.44 6.59 -4.00
N GLY A 26 15.01 7.64 -3.34
CA GLY A 26 15.65 8.93 -3.46
C GLY A 26 15.32 9.78 -2.25
N GLY A 27 16.33 10.10 -1.52
CA GLY A 27 16.26 11.14 -0.52
C GLY A 27 16.17 12.52 -1.20
N ARG A 28 15.66 13.49 -0.48
CA ARG A 28 15.68 14.90 -0.84
C ARG A 28 16.49 15.65 0.18
N ILE A 29 17.39 16.50 -0.29
CA ILE A 29 18.15 17.39 0.58
C ILE A 29 17.51 18.76 0.50
N GLU A 30 17.13 19.30 1.65
CA GLU A 30 16.59 20.64 1.81
C GLU A 30 17.56 21.51 2.59
N ASN A 31 17.84 22.70 2.07
CA ASN A 31 18.68 23.69 2.73
C ASN A 31 17.84 24.84 3.25
N PHE A 32 17.93 25.12 4.54
CA PHE A 32 17.21 26.21 5.19
C PHE A 32 18.20 27.26 5.69
N LEU A 33 17.91 28.53 5.39
CA LEU A 33 18.61 29.66 6.01
C LEU A 33 17.77 30.19 7.16
N LEU A 34 18.40 30.27 8.34
CA LEU A 34 17.78 30.78 9.56
C LEU A 34 17.92 32.32 9.67
N TYR A 35 17.77 33.02 8.57
CA TYR A 35 17.86 34.49 8.50
C TYR A 35 16.59 35.06 7.88
N LYS A 36 16.21 36.28 8.33
CA LYS A 36 15.02 36.99 7.82
C LYS A 36 15.11 37.35 6.34
N ASP A 37 16.29 37.61 5.81
CA ASP A 37 16.48 38.17 4.47
C ASP A 37 17.35 37.28 3.55
N GLY A 38 17.30 35.96 3.75
CA GLY A 38 18.07 35.00 2.93
C GLY A 38 17.69 35.02 1.46
N LYS A 39 18.53 35.46 0.55
CA LYS A 39 18.37 35.40 -0.90
C LYS A 39 19.27 34.28 -1.46
N GLY A 40 18.67 33.28 -2.10
CA GLY A 40 19.37 32.21 -2.81
C GLY A 40 18.41 31.29 -3.54
N LYS A 41 18.80 30.78 -4.72
CA LYS A 41 17.91 30.00 -5.61
C LYS A 41 17.58 28.60 -5.10
N GLU A 42 18.32 28.05 -4.12
CA GLU A 42 18.18 26.67 -3.62
C GLU A 42 18.00 26.61 -2.10
N VAL A 43 17.59 27.69 -1.48
CA VAL A 43 17.54 27.80 -0.02
C VAL A 43 16.21 28.40 0.41
N THR A 44 15.54 27.74 1.35
CA THR A 44 14.32 28.26 1.95
C THR A 44 14.66 29.15 3.14
N ALA A 45 14.39 30.46 3.02
CA ALA A 45 14.52 31.38 4.14
C ALA A 45 13.45 31.11 5.19
N LEU A 46 13.87 31.05 6.45
CA LEU A 46 12.97 30.95 7.60
C LEU A 46 12.98 32.29 8.33
N ASP A 47 11.82 32.76 8.76
CA ASP A 47 11.70 33.95 9.60
C ASP A 47 12.15 33.62 11.03
N SER A 48 13.46 33.50 11.20
CA SER A 48 14.11 33.13 12.47
C SER A 48 15.07 34.21 12.93
N LEU A 49 15.10 34.43 14.24
CA LEU A 49 16.09 35.30 14.91
C LEU A 49 17.42 34.58 15.17
N CYS A 50 17.46 33.26 14.97
CA CYS A 50 18.65 32.43 15.14
C CYS A 50 19.40 32.35 13.81
N GLY A 51 20.49 33.05 13.60
CA GLY A 51 21.28 32.96 12.39
C GLY A 51 21.83 31.54 12.14
N GLY A 52 22.16 31.21 10.89
CA GLY A 52 22.77 29.93 10.51
C GLY A 52 22.15 29.29 9.27
N GLN A 53 22.71 28.14 8.91
CA GLN A 53 22.20 27.28 7.83
C GLN A 53 21.96 25.88 8.38
N LEU A 54 20.87 25.27 7.97
CA LEU A 54 20.54 23.89 8.27
C LEU A 54 20.31 23.11 6.98
N THR A 55 20.99 21.99 6.85
CA THR A 55 20.75 21.02 5.78
C THR A 55 20.02 19.82 6.37
N VAL A 56 18.89 19.47 5.79
CA VAL A 56 18.05 18.34 6.21
C VAL A 56 18.01 17.33 5.07
N SER A 57 18.39 16.10 5.37
CA SER A 57 18.18 14.95 4.47
C SER A 57 16.85 14.29 4.82
N LEU A 58 15.98 14.17 3.82
CA LEU A 58 14.68 13.52 3.93
C LEU A 58 14.74 12.24 3.11
N GLU A 59 14.47 11.10 3.73
CA GLU A 59 14.45 9.81 3.07
C GLU A 59 13.14 9.08 3.41
N VAL A 60 12.48 8.55 2.39
CA VAL A 60 11.32 7.65 2.57
C VAL A 60 11.79 6.22 2.34
N ILE A 61 11.87 5.48 3.42
CA ILE A 61 12.16 4.04 3.36
C ILE A 61 10.85 3.32 3.10
N ASN A 62 10.70 2.75 1.91
CA ASN A 62 9.55 1.92 1.61
C ASN A 62 9.66 0.62 2.42
N THR A 63 8.60 0.31 3.16
CA THR A 63 8.45 -1.00 3.78
C THR A 63 8.31 -2.09 2.71
N SER A 64 8.66 -3.33 3.05
CA SER A 64 8.38 -4.48 2.19
C SER A 64 6.89 -4.52 1.84
N PRO A 65 6.54 -4.90 0.60
CA PRO A 65 5.15 -5.07 0.22
C PRO A 65 4.41 -6.00 1.18
N ASN A 66 3.19 -5.63 1.55
CA ASN A 66 2.26 -6.47 2.29
C ASN A 66 1.10 -6.81 1.37
N ILE A 67 0.90 -8.08 1.09
CA ILE A 67 -0.02 -8.57 0.07
C ILE A 67 -1.21 -9.28 0.71
N LEU A 68 -2.40 -8.96 0.26
CA LEU A 68 -3.57 -9.79 0.52
C LEU A 68 -3.80 -10.73 -0.67
N ILE A 69 -3.73 -12.02 -0.40
CA ILE A 69 -4.03 -13.08 -1.36
C ILE A 69 -5.44 -13.59 -1.10
N ILE A 70 -6.33 -13.33 -2.03
CA ILE A 70 -7.72 -13.80 -2.02
C ILE A 70 -7.81 -15.03 -2.90
N GLY A 71 -8.03 -16.19 -2.27
CA GLY A 71 -7.99 -17.50 -2.91
C GLY A 71 -6.72 -18.28 -2.57
N GLY A 72 -6.80 -19.14 -1.55
CA GLY A 72 -5.70 -19.99 -1.07
C GLY A 72 -5.46 -21.26 -1.89
N GLY A 73 -6.01 -21.37 -3.10
CA GLY A 73 -5.82 -22.50 -4.03
C GLY A 73 -4.35 -22.68 -4.47
N HIS A 74 -4.14 -23.34 -5.61
CA HIS A 74 -2.77 -23.62 -6.11
C HIS A 74 -1.99 -22.34 -6.43
N VAL A 75 -2.64 -21.37 -7.09
CA VAL A 75 -1.99 -20.11 -7.47
C VAL A 75 -1.65 -19.29 -6.23
N GLY A 76 -2.59 -19.15 -5.27
CA GLY A 76 -2.33 -18.45 -4.00
C GLY A 76 -1.20 -19.08 -3.21
N LYS A 77 -1.16 -20.43 -3.16
CA LYS A 77 -0.08 -21.16 -2.52
C LYS A 77 1.28 -20.92 -3.20
N SER A 78 1.31 -20.92 -4.53
CA SER A 78 2.56 -20.63 -5.26
C SER A 78 3.02 -19.20 -5.05
N LEU A 79 2.08 -18.23 -5.02
CA LEU A 79 2.42 -16.84 -4.74
C LEU A 79 2.96 -16.67 -3.32
N SER A 80 2.43 -17.39 -2.32
CA SER A 80 2.95 -17.32 -0.95
C SER A 80 4.40 -17.77 -0.86
N PHE A 81 4.82 -18.79 -1.61
CA PHE A 81 6.23 -19.20 -1.70
C PHE A 81 7.12 -18.12 -2.31
N VAL A 82 6.61 -17.41 -3.33
CA VAL A 82 7.36 -16.29 -3.92
C VAL A 82 7.52 -15.18 -2.87
N CYS A 83 6.45 -14.81 -2.16
CA CYS A 83 6.52 -13.81 -1.10
C CYS A 83 7.56 -14.21 -0.03
N ASP A 84 7.52 -15.46 0.43
CA ASP A 84 8.48 -15.99 1.39
C ASP A 84 9.93 -15.88 0.90
N SER A 85 10.15 -16.14 -0.39
CA SER A 85 11.50 -16.16 -1.00
C SER A 85 12.11 -14.77 -1.13
N ILE A 86 11.28 -13.74 -1.29
CA ILE A 86 11.72 -12.35 -1.49
C ILE A 86 11.50 -11.47 -0.26
N GLY A 87 11.05 -12.06 0.86
CA GLY A 87 10.85 -11.34 2.12
C GLY A 87 9.66 -10.39 2.12
N TRP A 88 8.64 -10.68 1.34
CA TRP A 88 7.37 -9.93 1.38
C TRP A 88 6.42 -10.53 2.40
N THR A 89 5.69 -9.68 3.11
CA THR A 89 4.60 -10.13 3.99
C THR A 89 3.34 -10.41 3.19
N TYR A 90 2.54 -11.36 3.66
CA TYR A 90 1.26 -11.67 3.03
C TYR A 90 0.23 -12.17 4.04
N SER A 91 -1.03 -11.89 3.72
CA SER A 91 -2.21 -12.42 4.40
C SER A 91 -3.06 -13.21 3.41
N ILE A 92 -3.83 -14.16 3.91
CA ILE A 92 -4.67 -15.06 3.10
C ILE A 92 -6.13 -14.85 3.46
N PHE A 93 -6.98 -14.80 2.45
CA PHE A 93 -8.44 -14.95 2.56
C PHE A 93 -8.92 -16.08 1.65
N ASP A 94 -9.66 -17.03 2.19
CA ASP A 94 -10.48 -18.01 1.43
C ASP A 94 -11.68 -18.41 2.28
N VAL A 95 -12.85 -18.53 1.67
CA VAL A 95 -14.08 -18.94 2.36
C VAL A 95 -14.01 -20.40 2.85
N ARG A 96 -13.09 -21.19 2.32
CA ARG A 96 -12.91 -22.62 2.61
C ARG A 96 -11.72 -22.81 3.56
N GLU A 97 -11.96 -23.41 4.72
CA GLU A 97 -10.95 -23.63 5.75
C GLU A 97 -9.73 -24.44 5.26
N GLU A 98 -9.93 -25.43 4.39
CA GLU A 98 -8.86 -26.22 3.83
C GLU A 98 -7.88 -25.41 2.95
N PHE A 99 -8.30 -24.21 2.50
CA PHE A 99 -7.48 -23.29 1.70
C PHE A 99 -7.03 -22.05 2.48
N SER A 100 -7.44 -21.86 3.73
CA SER A 100 -7.09 -20.72 4.58
C SER A 100 -6.76 -21.17 6.01
N ASN A 101 -5.62 -21.85 6.18
CA ASN A 101 -5.17 -22.33 7.48
C ASN A 101 -3.64 -22.22 7.65
N LYS A 102 -3.18 -22.29 8.90
CA LYS A 102 -1.74 -22.17 9.25
C LYS A 102 -0.88 -23.35 8.76
N GLU A 103 -1.43 -24.53 8.60
CA GLU A 103 -0.69 -25.66 8.05
C GLU A 103 -0.31 -25.38 6.59
N ARG A 104 -1.25 -24.83 5.84
CA ARG A 104 -1.06 -24.48 4.43
C ARG A 104 -0.21 -23.21 4.23
N PHE A 105 -0.37 -22.22 5.12
CA PHE A 105 0.30 -20.91 5.05
C PHE A 105 0.98 -20.57 6.38
N PRO A 106 2.05 -21.27 6.75
CA PRO A 106 2.66 -21.13 8.08
C PRO A 106 3.23 -19.74 8.35
N LYS A 107 3.64 -19.01 7.31
CA LYS A 107 4.23 -17.68 7.42
C LYS A 107 3.25 -16.54 7.11
N ALA A 108 1.99 -16.83 6.80
CA ALA A 108 0.99 -15.78 6.62
C ALA A 108 0.87 -14.94 7.89
N GLU A 109 0.84 -13.63 7.74
CA GLU A 109 0.66 -12.69 8.85
C GLU A 109 -0.74 -12.86 9.44
N GLU A 110 -1.75 -12.79 8.59
CA GLU A 110 -3.14 -12.99 8.96
C GLU A 110 -3.79 -14.03 8.03
N ILE A 111 -4.73 -14.78 8.58
CA ILE A 111 -5.52 -15.76 7.83
C ILE A 111 -6.99 -15.50 8.14
N TYR A 112 -7.75 -15.25 7.11
CA TYR A 112 -9.18 -15.00 7.18
C TYR A 112 -9.94 -16.18 6.56
N THR A 113 -10.73 -16.84 7.41
CA THR A 113 -11.63 -17.93 7.02
C THR A 113 -13.04 -17.52 7.43
N SER A 114 -13.71 -16.79 6.55
CA SER A 114 -15.04 -16.27 6.82
C SER A 114 -15.84 -16.13 5.52
N SER A 115 -17.12 -15.80 5.61
CA SER A 115 -17.88 -15.38 4.44
C SER A 115 -17.33 -14.08 3.86
N ILE A 116 -17.59 -13.80 2.58
CA ILE A 116 -17.20 -12.55 1.92
C ILE A 116 -17.82 -11.35 2.63
N SER A 117 -19.09 -11.45 3.02
CA SER A 117 -19.80 -10.38 3.71
C SER A 117 -19.19 -10.05 5.07
N GLU A 118 -18.77 -11.05 5.84
CA GLU A 118 -18.07 -10.85 7.12
C GLU A 118 -16.70 -10.21 6.91
N PHE A 119 -15.92 -10.70 5.95
CA PHE A 119 -14.63 -10.11 5.60
C PHE A 119 -14.78 -8.66 5.16
N LEU A 120 -15.66 -8.38 4.21
CA LEU A 120 -15.93 -7.01 3.77
C LEU A 120 -16.51 -6.13 4.89
N GLY A 121 -17.31 -6.70 5.78
CA GLY A 121 -17.86 -5.99 6.95
C GLY A 121 -16.79 -5.57 7.95
N SER A 122 -15.73 -6.35 8.09
CA SER A 122 -14.60 -6.07 9.00
C SER A 122 -13.56 -5.11 8.42
N GLU A 123 -13.56 -4.87 7.11
CA GLU A 123 -12.58 -4.03 6.43
C GLU A 123 -13.17 -2.68 6.00
N ASP A 124 -12.39 -1.63 6.15
CA ASP A 124 -12.66 -0.29 5.65
C ASP A 124 -11.48 0.23 4.81
N GLN A 125 -11.56 1.45 4.30
CA GLN A 125 -10.48 2.07 3.53
C GLN A 125 -9.16 2.13 4.31
N LYS A 126 -9.22 2.43 5.60
CA LYS A 126 -8.02 2.57 6.43
C LYS A 126 -7.37 1.22 6.68
N SER A 127 -8.16 0.21 7.01
CA SER A 127 -7.65 -1.14 7.23
C SER A 127 -7.11 -1.78 5.95
N LEU A 128 -7.80 -1.62 4.81
CA LEU A 128 -7.32 -2.10 3.51
C LEU A 128 -6.03 -1.40 3.06
N SER A 129 -5.77 -0.17 3.49
CA SER A 129 -4.56 0.58 3.13
C SER A 129 -3.27 -0.02 3.70
N ARG A 130 -3.35 -0.96 4.66
CA ARG A 130 -2.18 -1.72 5.15
C ARG A 130 -1.58 -2.64 4.09
N PHE A 131 -2.40 -3.05 3.10
CA PHE A 131 -1.93 -3.84 1.97
C PHE A 131 -1.36 -2.93 0.88
N SER A 132 -0.26 -3.33 0.29
CA SER A 132 0.28 -2.70 -0.92
C SER A 132 -0.46 -3.17 -2.16
N ASP A 133 -0.85 -4.44 -2.16
CA ASP A 133 -1.47 -5.13 -3.27
C ASP A 133 -2.51 -6.15 -2.76
N ILE A 134 -3.58 -6.31 -3.52
CA ILE A 134 -4.59 -7.35 -3.32
C ILE A 134 -4.69 -8.17 -4.60
N PHE A 135 -4.50 -9.48 -4.50
CA PHE A 135 -4.60 -10.41 -5.62
C PHE A 135 -5.82 -11.32 -5.46
N LEU A 136 -6.77 -11.22 -6.40
CA LEU A 136 -7.90 -12.12 -6.50
C LEU A 136 -7.52 -13.30 -7.40
N LEU A 137 -7.33 -14.46 -6.78
CA LEU A 137 -6.84 -15.69 -7.39
C LEU A 137 -7.84 -16.84 -7.24
N GLY A 138 -9.11 -16.50 -7.00
CA GLY A 138 -10.17 -17.46 -6.83
C GLY A 138 -10.49 -18.24 -8.10
N HIS A 139 -11.23 -19.33 -7.95
CA HIS A 139 -11.69 -20.17 -9.04
C HIS A 139 -13.19 -19.96 -9.32
N ASP A 140 -13.92 -19.41 -8.38
CA ASP A 140 -15.35 -19.13 -8.49
C ASP A 140 -15.55 -17.69 -8.98
N TRP A 141 -16.23 -17.57 -10.10
CA TRP A 141 -16.47 -16.28 -10.74
C TRP A 141 -17.35 -15.35 -9.90
N SER A 142 -18.45 -15.90 -9.35
CA SER A 142 -19.41 -15.08 -8.59
C SER A 142 -18.81 -14.56 -7.31
N LEU A 143 -18.04 -15.39 -6.60
CA LEU A 143 -17.33 -14.99 -5.38
C LEU A 143 -16.24 -13.96 -5.68
N ASP A 144 -15.47 -14.16 -6.76
CA ASP A 144 -14.44 -13.20 -7.17
C ASP A 144 -15.05 -11.85 -7.56
N GLN A 145 -16.21 -11.83 -8.20
CA GLN A 145 -16.93 -10.61 -8.57
C GLN A 145 -17.44 -9.87 -7.32
N GLU A 146 -18.09 -10.59 -6.42
CA GLU A 146 -18.62 -10.02 -5.18
C GLU A 146 -17.52 -9.34 -4.36
N ILE A 147 -16.42 -10.05 -4.13
CA ILE A 147 -15.32 -9.50 -3.33
C ILE A 147 -14.59 -8.36 -4.04
N LEU A 148 -14.44 -8.42 -5.37
CA LEU A 148 -13.83 -7.34 -6.16
C LEU A 148 -14.66 -6.05 -6.05
N ILE A 149 -15.96 -6.12 -6.27
CA ILE A 149 -16.87 -4.97 -6.14
C ILE A 149 -16.83 -4.42 -4.71
N GLY A 150 -16.90 -5.32 -3.71
CA GLY A 150 -16.86 -4.94 -2.32
C GLY A 150 -15.56 -4.22 -1.92
N ILE A 151 -14.41 -4.66 -2.39
CA ILE A 151 -13.11 -3.99 -2.16
C ILE A 151 -13.07 -2.65 -2.90
N LEU A 152 -13.41 -2.62 -4.19
CA LEU A 152 -13.36 -1.39 -5.00
C LEU A 152 -14.28 -0.30 -4.46
N SER A 153 -15.42 -0.65 -3.84
CA SER A 153 -16.31 0.31 -3.19
C SER A 153 -15.73 0.98 -1.94
N LYS A 154 -14.67 0.40 -1.37
CA LYS A 154 -14.04 0.86 -0.12
C LYS A 154 -12.70 1.56 -0.30
N ILE A 155 -12.05 1.41 -1.46
CA ILE A 155 -10.73 2.00 -1.72
C ILE A 155 -10.85 3.24 -2.61
N ASP A 156 -9.96 4.22 -2.40
CA ASP A 156 -9.83 5.36 -3.29
C ASP A 156 -8.97 4.97 -4.50
N SER A 157 -9.43 5.28 -5.70
CA SER A 157 -8.75 4.97 -6.97
C SER A 157 -7.33 5.56 -7.07
N ASN A 158 -7.02 6.59 -6.31
CA ASN A 158 -5.72 7.27 -6.30
C ASN A 158 -4.79 6.76 -5.19
N GLN A 159 -5.24 5.83 -4.35
CA GLN A 159 -4.50 5.31 -3.21
C GLN A 159 -4.25 3.81 -3.33
N ARG A 160 -3.49 3.25 -2.38
CA ARG A 160 -3.31 1.81 -2.22
C ARG A 160 -4.54 1.21 -1.53
N PRO A 161 -4.79 -0.08 -1.66
CA PRO A 161 -3.98 -1.09 -2.38
C PRO A 161 -4.17 -1.09 -3.89
N ARG A 162 -3.19 -1.63 -4.62
CA ARG A 162 -3.40 -2.03 -6.02
C ARG A 162 -4.16 -3.34 -6.04
N VAL A 163 -5.11 -3.46 -6.96
CA VAL A 163 -5.93 -4.67 -7.09
C VAL A 163 -5.61 -5.37 -8.40
N GLY A 164 -5.27 -6.66 -8.32
CA GLY A 164 -5.06 -7.54 -9.46
C GLY A 164 -6.02 -8.73 -9.40
N CYS A 165 -6.60 -9.10 -10.54
CA CYS A 165 -7.47 -10.26 -10.63
C CYS A 165 -7.04 -11.14 -11.79
N ILE A 166 -6.91 -12.44 -11.58
CA ILE A 166 -6.70 -13.38 -12.66
C ILE A 166 -8.02 -13.81 -13.27
N GLY A 167 -8.02 -13.94 -14.58
CA GLY A 167 -9.22 -14.42 -15.31
C GLY A 167 -9.04 -14.35 -16.82
N SER A 168 -9.94 -15.05 -17.53
CA SER A 168 -10.06 -14.97 -18.97
C SER A 168 -10.57 -13.58 -19.40
N LYS A 169 -10.42 -13.26 -20.69
CA LYS A 169 -11.01 -12.05 -21.27
C LYS A 169 -12.52 -11.96 -21.02
N THR A 170 -13.22 -13.08 -21.08
CA THR A 170 -14.67 -13.17 -20.82
C THR A 170 -15.01 -12.80 -19.38
N LYS A 171 -14.27 -13.36 -18.40
CA LYS A 171 -14.44 -13.04 -16.99
C LYS A 171 -14.21 -11.54 -16.75
N TRP A 172 -13.15 -10.99 -17.34
CA TRP A 172 -12.83 -9.59 -17.20
C TRP A 172 -13.88 -8.65 -17.82
N SER A 173 -14.42 -9.00 -19.01
CA SER A 173 -15.52 -8.22 -19.62
C SER A 173 -16.74 -8.16 -18.72
N ALA A 174 -17.16 -9.28 -18.15
CA ALA A 174 -18.29 -9.32 -17.24
C ALA A 174 -18.06 -8.52 -15.94
N PHE A 175 -16.84 -8.53 -15.39
CA PHE A 175 -16.51 -7.72 -14.22
C PHE A 175 -16.54 -6.21 -14.48
N ARG A 176 -16.32 -5.80 -15.73
CA ARG A 176 -16.41 -4.39 -16.12
C ARG A 176 -17.83 -3.89 -16.34
N GLU A 177 -18.77 -4.80 -16.58
CA GLU A 177 -20.20 -4.50 -16.83
C GLU A 177 -21.02 -4.48 -15.52
N ALA A 178 -20.47 -5.03 -14.44
CA ALA A 178 -21.08 -5.07 -13.12
C ALA A 178 -20.73 -3.85 -12.27
#